data_65a8310ccf918f9dd8e81dc5a8eef7b9
#
_entry.id   65a8310ccf918f9dd8e81dc5a8eef7b9
#
_cell.length_a   1.000
_cell.length_b   1.000
_cell.length_c   1.000
_cell.angle_alpha   90.00
_cell.angle_beta   90.00
_cell.angle_gamma   90.00
#
_symmetry.space_group_name_H-M   'P 1'
#
loop_
_entity.id
_entity.type
_entity.pdbx_description
1 polymer ?
#
loop_
_entity_poly.entity_id
_entity_poly.type
_entity_poly.pdbx_seq_one_letter_code
_entity_poly.pdbx_strand_id
1 'polypeptide(L)'
;MKVMRTLAVLLLLTLQAGGAVAEAQSDASTARVVQGGRWIDGAATGAYRIVVEEVGFEHVSCRVRIQWVASTASGRPAKLVAEQTFEELSTTFWSCGQGKQSVLVAGNVLKVRATHAYSGEPCMFTAKLGKPGQYQYAGCGNEKPAPKTGG
;
A
#
# COMPACT_ATOMS: atom_id res chain seq x y z
N MET A 1 -17.20 -76.87 29.34
CA MET A 1 -17.00 -75.58 30.02
C MET A 1 -16.71 -74.53 28.97
N LYS A 2 -17.72 -73.71 28.65
CA LYS A 2 -17.64 -72.61 27.67
C LYS A 2 -17.53 -71.32 28.44
N VAL A 3 -16.41 -70.63 28.32
CA VAL A 3 -16.21 -69.29 28.88
C VAL A 3 -16.58 -68.25 27.82
N MET A 4 -17.70 -67.57 28.08
CA MET A 4 -18.22 -66.49 27.25
C MET A 4 -17.51 -65.19 27.62
N ARG A 5 -16.64 -64.67 26.71
CA ARG A 5 -16.02 -63.36 26.84
C ARG A 5 -16.94 -62.30 26.28
N THR A 6 -17.45 -61.48 27.14
CA THR A 6 -18.24 -60.29 26.79
C THR A 6 -17.34 -59.17 26.44
N LEU A 7 -17.38 -58.71 25.18
CA LEU A 7 -16.62 -57.59 24.69
C LEU A 7 -17.44 -56.32 24.89
N ALA A 8 -17.06 -55.48 25.84
CA ALA A 8 -17.62 -54.16 26.03
C ALA A 8 -16.98 -53.16 25.05
N VAL A 9 -17.79 -52.70 24.09
CA VAL A 9 -17.38 -51.66 23.18
C VAL A 9 -17.67 -50.33 23.83
N LEU A 10 -16.61 -49.63 24.24
CA LEU A 10 -16.69 -48.28 24.81
C LEU A 10 -16.73 -47.27 23.65
N LEU A 11 -17.88 -46.68 23.40
CA LEU A 11 -18.09 -45.66 22.37
C LEU A 11 -17.64 -44.31 22.92
N LEU A 12 -16.42 -43.86 22.57
CA LEU A 12 -15.95 -42.49 22.88
C LEU A 12 -16.58 -41.52 21.88
N LEU A 13 -17.57 -40.74 22.33
CA LEU A 13 -18.02 -39.54 21.63
C LEU A 13 -16.98 -38.42 21.82
N THR A 14 -16.18 -38.13 20.81
CA THR A 14 -15.37 -36.92 20.76
C THR A 14 -16.24 -35.75 20.30
N LEU A 15 -16.60 -34.87 21.21
CA LEU A 15 -17.15 -33.54 20.89
C LEU A 15 -16.03 -32.74 20.22
N GLN A 16 -16.09 -32.55 18.90
CA GLN A 16 -15.29 -31.56 18.22
C GLN A 16 -15.97 -30.20 18.41
N ALA A 17 -15.42 -29.39 19.31
CA ALA A 17 -15.74 -27.97 19.40
C ALA A 17 -15.15 -27.29 18.16
N GLY A 18 -15.94 -27.13 17.13
CA GLY A 18 -15.62 -26.31 15.96
C GLY A 18 -15.50 -24.85 16.38
N GLY A 19 -14.29 -24.40 16.69
CA GLY A 19 -13.97 -22.99 16.82
C GLY A 19 -14.15 -22.34 15.44
N ALA A 20 -15.26 -21.60 15.26
CA ALA A 20 -15.39 -20.67 14.14
C ALA A 20 -14.33 -19.57 14.34
N VAL A 21 -13.20 -19.68 13.67
CA VAL A 21 -12.29 -18.56 13.43
C VAL A 21 -13.08 -17.61 12.54
N ALA A 22 -13.58 -16.53 13.13
CA ALA A 22 -14.05 -15.39 12.38
C ALA A 22 -12.84 -14.89 11.59
N GLU A 23 -12.76 -15.22 10.29
CA GLU A 23 -11.92 -14.51 9.35
C GLU A 23 -12.39 -13.06 9.40
N ALA A 24 -11.58 -12.21 10.03
CA ALA A 24 -11.70 -10.77 9.85
C ALA A 24 -11.56 -10.55 8.34
N GLN A 25 -12.68 -10.32 7.66
CA GLN A 25 -12.70 -9.74 6.34
C GLN A 25 -12.03 -8.38 6.48
N SER A 26 -10.73 -8.33 6.21
CA SER A 26 -10.08 -7.08 5.89
C SER A 26 -10.78 -6.61 4.62
N ASP A 27 -11.58 -5.56 4.73
CA ASP A 27 -12.07 -4.82 3.57
C ASP A 27 -10.87 -4.61 2.66
N ALA A 28 -10.90 -5.27 1.52
CA ALA A 28 -9.83 -5.20 0.54
C ALA A 28 -9.85 -3.78 -0.03
N SER A 29 -9.22 -2.87 0.70
CA SER A 29 -8.90 -1.53 0.24
C SER A 29 -8.17 -1.71 -1.09
N THR A 30 -8.74 -1.18 -2.17
CA THR A 30 -8.17 -1.30 -3.50
C THR A 30 -6.84 -0.56 -3.51
N ALA A 31 -5.76 -1.27 -3.24
CA ALA A 31 -4.43 -0.69 -3.25
C ALA A 31 -3.95 -0.53 -4.70
N ARG A 32 -3.55 0.68 -5.05
CA ARG A 32 -2.89 0.97 -6.32
C ARG A 32 -1.38 1.03 -6.11
N VAL A 33 -0.64 0.34 -6.96
CA VAL A 33 0.82 0.29 -6.90
C VAL A 33 1.42 0.95 -8.15
N VAL A 34 2.32 1.90 -7.93
CA VAL A 34 3.12 2.54 -8.98
C VAL A 34 4.59 2.30 -8.67
N GLN A 35 5.33 1.79 -9.65
CA GLN A 35 6.76 1.58 -9.52
C GLN A 35 7.51 2.45 -10.53
N GLY A 36 8.61 3.06 -10.10
CA GLY A 36 9.42 3.91 -10.96
C GLY A 36 10.65 4.44 -10.27
N GLY A 37 11.44 5.19 -11.02
CA GLY A 37 12.66 5.78 -10.52
C GLY A 37 13.71 4.77 -10.07
N ARG A 38 14.78 5.27 -9.47
CA ARG A 38 15.89 4.43 -9.00
C ARG A 38 16.55 5.05 -7.78
N TRP A 39 16.82 4.24 -6.78
CA TRP A 39 17.67 4.63 -5.65
C TRP A 39 19.02 3.90 -5.69
N ILE A 40 20.03 4.55 -5.10
CA ILE A 40 21.38 4.01 -4.95
C ILE A 40 21.84 4.33 -3.52
N ASP A 41 22.37 3.33 -2.83
CA ASP A 41 23.00 3.48 -1.53
C ASP A 41 24.22 2.56 -1.44
N GLY A 42 25.41 3.14 -1.62
CA GLY A 42 26.65 2.39 -1.79
C GLY A 42 26.58 1.46 -3.00
N ALA A 43 26.79 0.17 -2.79
CA ALA A 43 26.69 -0.86 -3.82
C ALA A 43 25.23 -1.36 -4.04
N ALA A 44 24.30 -1.01 -3.15
CA ALA A 44 22.91 -1.41 -3.25
C ALA A 44 22.12 -0.48 -4.17
N THR A 45 21.25 -1.04 -4.98
CA THR A 45 20.38 -0.29 -5.88
C THR A 45 19.00 -0.89 -5.93
N GLY A 46 18.02 -0.08 -6.33
CA GLY A 46 16.66 -0.56 -6.51
C GLY A 46 15.74 0.48 -7.11
N ALA A 47 14.45 0.20 -7.07
CA ALA A 47 13.39 1.09 -7.52
C ALA A 47 12.52 1.56 -6.34
N TYR A 48 11.83 2.67 -6.53
CA TYR A 48 10.76 3.09 -5.64
C TYR A 48 9.46 2.40 -6.03
N ARG A 49 8.69 1.98 -5.03
CA ARG A 49 7.33 1.45 -5.19
C ARG A 49 6.41 2.25 -4.29
N ILE A 50 5.41 2.88 -4.90
CA ILE A 50 4.43 3.71 -4.20
C ILE A 50 3.14 2.91 -4.11
N VAL A 51 2.65 2.73 -2.90
CA VAL A 51 1.39 2.05 -2.62
C VAL A 51 0.39 3.09 -2.14
N VAL A 52 -0.71 3.23 -2.86
CA VAL A 52 -1.80 4.15 -2.52
C VAL A 52 -3.01 3.33 -2.14
N GLU A 53 -3.48 3.49 -0.93
CA GLU A 53 -4.66 2.84 -0.37
C GLU A 53 -5.74 3.87 -0.09
N GLU A 54 -6.97 3.56 -0.44
CA GLU A 54 -8.12 4.36 -0.02
C GLU A 54 -8.54 3.89 1.38
N VAL A 55 -8.65 4.83 2.32
CA VAL A 55 -8.98 4.55 3.71
C VAL A 55 -10.11 5.47 4.17
N GLY A 56 -11.05 4.93 4.95
CA GLY A 56 -12.16 5.67 5.54
C GLY A 56 -13.52 5.32 4.94
N PHE A 57 -14.57 5.54 5.74
CA PHE A 57 -15.95 5.22 5.39
C PHE A 57 -16.72 6.45 4.90
N GLU A 58 -16.67 7.56 5.63
CA GLU A 58 -17.44 8.77 5.33
C GLU A 58 -16.63 9.80 4.57
N HIS A 59 -15.32 9.82 4.80
CA HIS A 59 -14.39 10.69 4.11
C HIS A 59 -13.28 9.82 3.52
N VAL A 60 -13.37 9.55 2.23
CA VAL A 60 -12.36 8.81 1.51
C VAL A 60 -11.07 9.61 1.53
N SER A 61 -10.18 9.23 2.41
CA SER A 61 -8.82 9.72 2.42
C SER A 61 -7.88 8.67 1.83
N CYS A 62 -6.72 9.08 1.38
CA CYS A 62 -5.73 8.13 0.90
C CYS A 62 -4.56 8.00 1.88
N ARG A 63 -4.02 6.80 1.97
CA ARG A 63 -2.73 6.52 2.60
C ARG A 63 -1.72 6.22 1.52
N VAL A 64 -0.60 6.92 1.54
CA VAL A 64 0.48 6.72 0.58
C VAL A 64 1.69 6.17 1.31
N ARG A 65 2.18 5.00 0.88
CA ARG A 65 3.41 4.39 1.39
C ARG A 65 4.47 4.41 0.32
N ILE A 66 5.66 4.85 0.70
CA ILE A 66 6.85 4.88 -0.14
C ILE A 66 7.70 3.68 0.26
N GLN A 67 7.99 2.81 -0.68
CA GLN A 67 8.75 1.59 -0.48
C GLN A 67 10.01 1.62 -1.34
N TRP A 68 11.13 1.26 -0.74
CA TRP A 68 12.41 1.03 -1.40
C TRP A 68 12.57 -0.46 -1.64
N VAL A 69 12.58 -0.85 -2.92
CA VAL A 69 12.62 -2.25 -3.31
C VAL A 69 13.95 -2.52 -4.01
N ALA A 70 14.73 -3.45 -3.46
CA ALA A 70 16.03 -3.78 -4.01
C ALA A 70 15.90 -4.48 -5.36
N SER A 71 16.79 -4.13 -6.29
CA SER A 71 17.00 -4.91 -7.51
C SER A 71 17.63 -6.25 -7.13
N THR A 72 17.01 -7.33 -7.56
CA THR A 72 17.51 -8.69 -7.35
C THR A 72 17.97 -9.27 -8.67
N ALA A 73 18.87 -10.28 -8.61
CA ALA A 73 19.23 -11.05 -9.79
C ALA A 73 18.00 -11.71 -10.40
N SER A 74 18.01 -11.91 -11.71
CA SER A 74 16.90 -12.49 -12.48
C SER A 74 16.31 -13.73 -11.80
N GLY A 75 14.98 -13.75 -11.63
CA GLY A 75 14.24 -14.88 -11.07
C GLY A 75 14.03 -14.85 -9.55
N ARG A 76 14.57 -13.89 -8.81
CA ARG A 76 14.26 -13.71 -7.39
C ARG A 76 13.21 -12.62 -7.17
N PRO A 77 12.29 -12.81 -6.23
CA PRO A 77 11.33 -11.75 -5.88
C PRO A 77 12.06 -10.51 -5.38
N ALA A 78 11.56 -9.35 -5.76
CA ALA A 78 12.09 -8.07 -5.30
C ALA A 78 11.98 -7.98 -3.76
N LYS A 79 13.05 -7.52 -3.10
CA LYS A 79 13.12 -7.43 -1.64
C LYS A 79 12.76 -6.01 -1.18
N LEU A 80 11.79 -5.90 -0.28
CA LEU A 80 11.52 -4.65 0.43
C LEU A 80 12.69 -4.33 1.37
N VAL A 81 13.29 -3.16 1.22
CA VAL A 81 14.43 -2.69 2.02
C VAL A 81 13.97 -1.73 3.10
N ALA A 82 13.07 -0.81 2.76
CA ALA A 82 12.50 0.16 3.68
C ALA A 82 11.10 0.57 3.22
N GLU A 83 10.30 1.05 4.16
CA GLU A 83 8.99 1.63 3.91
C GLU A 83 8.81 2.86 4.81
N GLN A 84 8.19 3.90 4.26
CA GLN A 84 7.76 5.11 4.98
C GLN A 84 6.35 5.50 4.55
N THR A 85 5.55 5.98 5.48
CA THR A 85 4.30 6.65 5.16
C THR A 85 4.59 8.07 4.68
N PHE A 86 3.91 8.51 3.62
CA PHE A 86 3.95 9.91 3.17
C PHE A 86 2.98 10.71 4.05
N GLU A 87 3.49 11.15 5.21
CA GLU A 87 2.69 11.69 6.31
C GLU A 87 1.90 12.93 5.91
N GLU A 88 2.48 13.82 5.12
CA GLU A 88 1.88 15.09 4.72
C GLU A 88 0.57 14.91 3.95
N LEU A 89 0.38 13.74 3.35
CA LEU A 89 -0.82 13.40 2.61
C LEU A 89 -1.70 12.40 3.39
N SER A 90 -1.09 11.51 4.15
CA SER A 90 -1.77 10.36 4.77
C SER A 90 -2.45 10.68 6.10
N THR A 91 -2.14 11.82 6.72
CA THR A 91 -2.69 12.24 8.02
C THR A 91 -3.78 13.31 7.91
N THR A 92 -4.10 13.76 6.70
CA THR A 92 -5.04 14.86 6.44
C THR A 92 -6.21 14.39 5.56
N PHE A 93 -7.17 15.27 5.38
CA PHE A 93 -8.38 15.00 4.61
C PHE A 93 -8.14 15.14 3.09
N TRP A 94 -7.22 14.37 2.56
CA TRP A 94 -6.89 14.37 1.15
C TRP A 94 -7.36 13.09 0.48
N SER A 95 -8.06 13.21 -0.64
CA SER A 95 -8.43 12.12 -1.52
C SER A 95 -7.47 12.06 -2.69
N CYS A 96 -6.78 10.93 -2.87
CA CYS A 96 -5.85 10.75 -3.99
C CYS A 96 -6.60 10.59 -5.32
N GLY A 97 -6.10 11.23 -6.37
CA GLY A 97 -6.65 11.07 -7.72
C GLY A 97 -6.57 9.62 -8.21
N GLN A 98 -7.59 9.17 -8.94
CA GLN A 98 -7.73 7.79 -9.44
C GLN A 98 -7.04 7.55 -10.80
N GLY A 99 -6.73 8.59 -11.56
CA GLY A 99 -6.15 8.45 -12.89
C GLY A 99 -4.70 7.92 -12.90
N LYS A 100 -4.27 7.35 -14.00
CA LYS A 100 -2.89 6.82 -14.18
C LYS A 100 -1.80 7.87 -13.91
N GLN A 101 -2.11 9.15 -14.13
CA GLN A 101 -1.18 10.26 -13.93
C GLN A 101 -1.28 10.91 -12.54
N SER A 102 -2.14 10.37 -11.67
CA SER A 102 -2.31 10.93 -10.32
C SER A 102 -1.14 10.61 -9.38
N VAL A 103 -0.34 9.61 -9.71
CA VAL A 103 0.89 9.26 -9.00
C VAL A 103 1.99 9.04 -10.03
N LEU A 104 3.06 9.79 -9.91
CA LEU A 104 4.21 9.73 -10.82
C LEU A 104 5.50 9.64 -10.01
N VAL A 105 6.39 8.76 -10.46
CA VAL A 105 7.75 8.68 -9.95
C VAL A 105 8.70 8.83 -11.12
N ALA A 106 9.42 9.93 -11.17
CA ALA A 106 10.41 10.23 -12.21
C ALA A 106 11.76 10.50 -11.57
N GLY A 107 12.75 9.68 -11.90
CA GLY A 107 14.05 9.73 -11.22
C GLY A 107 13.88 9.47 -9.73
N ASN A 108 14.14 10.47 -8.92
CA ASN A 108 13.93 10.44 -7.47
C ASN A 108 12.86 11.43 -7.00
N VAL A 109 11.94 11.84 -7.89
CA VAL A 109 10.87 12.76 -7.54
C VAL A 109 9.53 12.01 -7.58
N LEU A 110 8.84 12.02 -6.45
CA LEU A 110 7.46 11.57 -6.31
C LEU A 110 6.52 12.74 -6.46
N LYS A 111 5.47 12.58 -7.25
CA LYS A 111 4.34 13.52 -7.34
C LYS A 111 3.04 12.76 -7.13
N VAL A 112 2.20 13.26 -6.24
CA VAL A 112 0.88 12.70 -5.96
C VAL A 112 -0.16 13.79 -6.08
N ARG A 113 -1.11 13.63 -6.99
CA ARG A 113 -2.26 14.53 -7.11
C ARG A 113 -3.32 14.10 -6.11
N ALA A 114 -3.76 15.04 -5.30
CA ALA A 114 -4.86 14.84 -4.37
C ALA A 114 -5.79 16.05 -4.35
N THR A 115 -6.99 15.85 -3.84
CA THR A 115 -8.01 16.90 -3.67
C THR A 115 -8.42 16.91 -2.21
N HIS A 116 -8.46 18.08 -1.61
CA HIS A 116 -8.88 18.23 -0.23
C HIS A 116 -10.39 17.92 -0.10
N ALA A 117 -10.73 16.97 0.77
CA ALA A 117 -12.07 16.41 0.86
C ALA A 117 -13.18 17.42 1.17
N TYR A 118 -12.88 18.46 1.92
CA TYR A 118 -13.86 19.49 2.31
C TYR A 118 -13.88 20.70 1.39
N SER A 119 -12.73 21.23 0.98
CA SER A 119 -12.68 22.44 0.16
C SER A 119 -12.73 22.15 -1.35
N GLY A 120 -12.46 20.90 -1.77
CA GLY A 120 -12.35 20.55 -3.17
C GLY A 120 -11.09 21.08 -3.86
N GLU A 121 -10.17 21.68 -3.11
CA GLU A 121 -8.95 22.25 -3.68
C GLU A 121 -7.98 21.15 -4.13
N PRO A 122 -7.54 21.19 -5.39
CA PRO A 122 -6.54 20.24 -5.88
C PRO A 122 -5.14 20.63 -5.43
N CYS A 123 -4.32 19.64 -5.18
CA CYS A 123 -2.92 19.82 -4.88
C CYS A 123 -2.04 18.76 -5.53
N MET A 124 -0.86 19.15 -5.99
CA MET A 124 0.20 18.25 -6.39
C MET A 124 1.25 18.19 -5.28
N PHE A 125 1.16 17.16 -4.45
CA PHE A 125 2.17 16.86 -3.44
C PHE A 125 3.45 16.41 -4.11
N THR A 126 4.57 17.02 -3.75
CA THR A 126 5.86 16.66 -4.31
C THR A 126 6.83 16.31 -3.19
N ALA A 127 7.56 15.21 -3.38
CA ALA A 127 8.63 14.80 -2.49
C ALA A 127 9.85 14.35 -3.28
N LYS A 128 11.04 14.63 -2.73
CA LYS A 128 12.31 14.11 -3.20
C LYS A 128 12.65 12.85 -2.42
N LEU A 129 12.75 11.72 -3.13
CA LEU A 129 13.07 10.43 -2.56
C LEU A 129 14.58 10.27 -2.45
N GLY A 130 15.04 9.75 -1.32
CA GLY A 130 16.46 9.57 -1.04
C GLY A 130 16.86 8.10 -0.95
N LYS A 131 17.87 7.83 -0.12
CA LYS A 131 18.30 6.50 0.29
C LYS A 131 17.16 5.76 0.98
N PRO A 132 17.23 4.42 1.14
CA PRO A 132 16.22 3.66 1.82
C PRO A 132 15.74 4.27 3.14
N GLY A 133 14.41 4.47 3.24
CA GLY A 133 13.79 5.09 4.40
C GLY A 133 13.84 6.61 4.48
N GLN A 134 14.33 7.31 3.46
CA GLN A 134 14.45 8.76 3.49
C GLN A 134 13.68 9.43 2.34
N TYR A 135 12.88 10.44 2.68
CA TYR A 135 12.31 11.36 1.71
C TYR A 135 12.28 12.78 2.28
N GLN A 136 12.20 13.76 1.41
CA GLN A 136 12.06 15.16 1.76
C GLN A 136 10.82 15.73 1.07
N TYR A 137 9.85 16.20 1.84
CA TYR A 137 8.70 16.91 1.33
C TYR A 137 9.11 18.23 0.70
N ALA A 138 8.67 18.50 -0.52
CA ALA A 138 9.02 19.71 -1.27
C ALA A 138 7.86 20.71 -1.36
N GLY A 139 6.66 20.30 -0.97
CA GLY A 139 5.50 21.18 -0.94
C GLY A 139 4.29 20.65 -1.71
N CYS A 140 3.20 21.39 -1.56
CA CYS A 140 1.95 21.25 -2.28
C CYS A 140 1.83 22.40 -3.27
N GLY A 141 1.86 22.10 -4.56
CA GLY A 141 1.71 23.11 -5.62
C GLY A 141 0.40 22.94 -6.36
N ASN A 142 -0.22 24.07 -6.74
CA ASN A 142 -1.32 24.06 -7.68
C ASN A 142 -0.76 23.80 -9.07
N GLU A 143 -0.98 22.62 -9.62
CA GLU A 143 -0.69 22.39 -11.03
C GLU A 143 -1.72 23.18 -11.85
N LYS A 144 -1.23 24.22 -12.54
CA LYS A 144 -2.07 24.94 -13.50
C LYS A 144 -2.61 23.90 -14.49
N PRO A 145 -3.96 23.83 -14.66
CA PRO A 145 -4.51 22.85 -15.59
C PRO A 145 -3.86 23.03 -16.94
N ALA A 146 -3.40 21.93 -17.53
CA ALA A 146 -2.86 21.97 -18.89
C ALA A 146 -3.92 22.63 -19.80
N PRO A 147 -3.53 23.53 -20.69
CA PRO A 147 -4.47 24.16 -21.62
C PRO A 147 -5.18 23.04 -22.38
N LYS A 148 -6.52 23.04 -22.31
CA LYS A 148 -7.33 22.15 -23.17
C LYS A 148 -6.98 22.50 -24.60
N THR A 149 -6.20 21.66 -25.25
CA THR A 149 -6.08 21.68 -26.72
C THR A 149 -7.45 21.31 -27.26
N GLY A 150 -8.22 22.35 -27.61
CA GLY A 150 -9.45 22.18 -28.35
C GLY A 150 -9.09 21.61 -29.72
N GLY A 151 -9.62 20.44 -30.00
CA GLY A 151 -9.71 19.87 -31.32
C GLY A 151 -11.02 20.31 -31.99
#